data_5459129c804f68090157b342354afeea
#
_entry.id   5459129c804f68090157b342354afeea
#
_cell.length_a   1.000
_cell.length_b   1.000
_cell.length_c   1.000
_cell.angle_alpha   90.00
_cell.angle_beta   90.00
_cell.angle_gamma   90.00
#
_symmetry.space_group_name_H-M   'P 1'
#
loop_
_entity.id
_entity.type
_entity.pdbx_description
1 polymer ?
#
loop_
_entity_poly.entity_id
_entity_poly.type
_entity_poly.pdbx_seq_one_letter_code
_entity_poly.pdbx_strand_id
1 'polypeptide(L)'
;MSDKNLTNQDNNQEENKEILNFGEEEKLKPINQTSSFKGKSNLKKDKEKGQSKFAVKINIPEKPSNKNEEQTNEEVKERRKRRTQFKTVKEPTELKNRDILNLKMNEKDSKNDENEEKSPEGQKFIRKGKRSTTLIEKSKLAQKLLTAEMNIQVNQENLIIQEKGNPSKKYKPTKILGSGSFGSVYEAKNTIFQNTVAMKVIKKDPSNDLDEQEIRNEIDILKKLSHPNIVKIYEFYISNSHYYIITEFCKDGELFSYIKNKYSENQLAVLFYQVFSGLWYLHDNKILHRDIKLENIMISNIEKDNKTGEDLFWIKIIDFGTAKIFEKNKKERDVVGSSYYIAPEVLKQNYNEKCDTWSVGVILYMMLVGRAPFDGKDDEEIICKINSADYNSKEPKLLKHSPEVRDLVSKLLQKDTNKRYSAKEALNHPWFEKYGGRALFSNFKREEIEPYINNLFNYSFNSKIQQLVIAFLVHNLPSSDTSIHILKLFRFFNKSGNCKLTKEELMNGLYDYRDKDEVNNAVDHLFTLLDGDNNGFIEFEEFLRACIDKKIILTNTYLKYAFKFLDKEKTGTLNTQKIIKAFVLKSNKILEAVFNNTLNSVDHDGDGIINYEEFQELMLKCMN
;
A
#
# COMPACT_ATOMS: atom_id res chain seq x y z
N MET A 1 -26.20 -30.17 55.57
CA MET A 1 -25.95 -29.06 56.46
C MET A 1 -25.34 -27.96 55.65
N SER A 2 -26.17 -26.98 55.38
CA SER A 2 -25.94 -25.54 55.17
C SER A 2 -25.01 -25.07 54.07
N ASP A 3 -25.65 -24.53 53.09
CA ASP A 3 -25.55 -23.18 52.49
C ASP A 3 -24.35 -22.83 51.65
N LYS A 4 -24.59 -22.75 50.37
CA LYS A 4 -24.00 -21.76 49.47
C LYS A 4 -24.83 -21.62 48.18
N ASN A 5 -25.80 -20.77 48.20
CA ASN A 5 -26.34 -20.06 47.08
C ASN A 5 -26.31 -18.58 47.46
N LEU A 6 -25.61 -17.79 46.63
CA LEU A 6 -25.79 -16.35 46.38
C LEU A 6 -24.44 -15.79 45.96
N THR A 7 -24.32 -15.44 44.68
CA THR A 7 -23.69 -14.23 44.16
C THR A 7 -23.33 -14.43 42.69
N ASN A 8 -24.29 -14.11 41.84
CA ASN A 8 -24.06 -13.91 40.39
C ASN A 8 -25.01 -12.83 39.89
N GLN A 9 -24.90 -11.62 40.42
CA GLN A 9 -25.66 -10.47 39.89
C GLN A 9 -24.92 -9.13 39.89
N ASP A 10 -23.67 -9.02 40.35
CA ASP A 10 -22.98 -7.71 40.47
C ASP A 10 -21.83 -7.45 39.48
N ASN A 11 -21.57 -8.29 38.47
CA ASN A 11 -20.48 -8.09 37.51
C ASN A 11 -20.88 -7.37 36.22
N ASN A 12 -22.13 -6.86 36.09
CA ASN A 12 -22.55 -6.17 34.86
C ASN A 12 -22.63 -4.65 34.96
N GLN A 13 -22.21 -4.03 36.04
CA GLN A 13 -22.25 -2.58 36.21
C GLN A 13 -20.91 -1.86 36.24
N GLU A 14 -19.79 -2.56 36.31
CA GLU A 14 -18.46 -1.92 36.24
C GLU A 14 -17.82 -1.89 34.84
N GLU A 15 -18.27 -2.68 33.88
CA GLU A 15 -17.75 -2.65 32.50
C GLU A 15 -18.21 -1.42 31.67
N ASN A 16 -19.14 -0.61 32.17
CA ASN A 16 -19.67 0.56 31.46
C ASN A 16 -19.05 1.92 31.85
N LYS A 17 -18.02 1.96 32.66
CA LYS A 17 -17.39 3.23 33.10
C LYS A 17 -16.02 3.54 32.49
N GLU A 18 -15.43 2.70 31.67
CA GLU A 18 -14.20 3.00 30.91
C GLU A 18 -14.44 3.31 29.43
N ILE A 19 -15.58 3.89 29.08
CA ILE A 19 -15.71 4.59 27.81
C ILE A 19 -15.05 5.94 27.99
N LEU A 20 -13.73 5.98 27.75
CA LEU A 20 -13.01 7.23 27.59
C LEU A 20 -13.72 8.07 26.53
N ASN A 21 -14.35 9.15 26.98
CA ASN A 21 -14.90 10.20 26.15
C ASN A 21 -13.81 10.77 25.26
N PHE A 22 -13.82 10.44 23.98
CA PHE A 22 -13.00 11.09 22.95
C PHE A 22 -13.49 12.51 22.63
N GLY A 23 -14.13 13.20 23.59
CA GLY A 23 -14.77 14.48 23.37
C GLY A 23 -14.50 15.57 24.39
N GLU A 24 -13.76 15.33 25.44
CA GLU A 24 -13.40 16.39 26.40
C GLU A 24 -11.91 16.74 26.28
N GLU A 25 -11.64 18.01 25.95
CA GLU A 25 -10.33 18.64 25.95
C GLU A 25 -9.77 18.65 27.38
N GLU A 26 -8.94 17.66 27.74
CA GLU A 26 -8.02 17.88 28.86
C GLU A 26 -6.94 18.86 28.43
N LYS A 27 -6.97 20.03 29.02
CA LYS A 27 -5.96 21.07 28.91
C LYS A 27 -4.63 20.58 29.48
N LEU A 28 -3.84 19.89 28.67
CA LEU A 28 -2.43 19.67 28.95
C LEU A 28 -1.66 20.95 28.61
N LYS A 29 -0.96 21.47 29.60
CA LYS A 29 -0.09 22.67 29.47
C LYS A 29 0.93 22.46 28.35
N PRO A 30 1.15 23.42 27.45
CA PRO A 30 2.13 23.32 26.40
C PRO A 30 3.54 23.27 26.98
N ILE A 31 4.31 22.26 26.63
CA ILE A 31 5.76 22.24 26.83
C ILE A 31 6.34 23.26 25.85
N ASN A 32 6.86 24.36 26.40
CA ASN A 32 7.59 25.39 25.67
C ASN A 32 8.81 24.77 24.96
N GLN A 33 8.72 24.54 23.67
CA GLN A 33 9.88 24.44 22.81
C GLN A 33 10.08 25.76 22.08
N THR A 34 10.73 26.68 22.75
CA THR A 34 11.32 27.87 22.13
C THR A 34 12.70 27.49 21.63
N SER A 35 12.87 27.24 20.34
CA SER A 35 14.15 27.41 19.68
C SER A 35 14.02 28.52 18.64
N SER A 36 14.52 29.68 19.03
CA SER A 36 14.50 30.93 18.30
C SER A 36 15.38 30.86 17.04
N PHE A 37 14.78 30.98 15.87
CA PHE A 37 15.46 31.61 14.74
C PHE A 37 15.44 33.14 14.97
N LYS A 38 16.58 33.74 15.24
CA LYS A 38 16.73 35.20 15.24
C LYS A 38 16.84 35.69 13.79
N GLY A 39 15.71 35.85 13.13
CA GLY A 39 15.54 36.84 12.09
C GLY A 39 14.63 37.94 12.65
N LYS A 40 15.15 39.16 12.77
CA LYS A 40 14.38 40.31 13.23
C LYS A 40 13.29 40.61 12.20
N SER A 41 12.05 40.32 12.50
CA SER A 41 10.90 40.97 11.92
C SER A 41 9.99 41.45 13.03
N ASN A 42 9.79 42.76 13.07
CA ASN A 42 8.85 43.43 13.95
C ASN A 42 7.42 43.04 13.55
N LEU A 43 6.85 42.05 14.18
CA LEU A 43 5.41 41.77 14.14
C LEU A 43 4.81 42.21 15.46
N LYS A 44 3.88 43.16 15.38
CA LYS A 44 3.03 43.59 16.49
C LYS A 44 2.29 42.39 17.05
N LYS A 45 2.34 42.28 18.36
CA LYS A 45 1.61 41.28 19.14
C LYS A 45 0.13 41.61 19.13
N ASP A 46 -0.65 40.86 18.35
CA ASP A 46 -2.04 40.65 18.71
C ASP A 46 -2.17 39.21 19.27
N LYS A 47 -2.52 39.18 20.54
CA LYS A 47 -2.83 37.96 21.28
C LYS A 47 -4.22 37.53 20.87
N GLU A 48 -4.33 36.48 20.08
CA GLU A 48 -5.45 35.53 20.18
C GLU A 48 -5.14 34.21 19.45
N LYS A 49 -5.20 33.12 20.23
CA LYS A 49 -5.41 31.71 19.91
C LYS A 49 -4.49 31.03 18.87
N GLY A 50 -3.58 30.25 19.44
CA GLY A 50 -2.71 29.32 18.70
C GLY A 50 -3.46 28.33 17.83
N GLN A 51 -3.28 28.47 16.54
CA GLN A 51 -3.42 27.44 15.52
C GLN A 51 -2.46 27.82 14.39
N SER A 52 -1.46 26.99 14.14
CA SER A 52 -0.63 27.14 12.94
C SER A 52 -1.44 26.74 11.73
N LYS A 53 -2.21 27.68 11.19
CA LYS A 53 -2.82 27.56 9.87
C LYS A 53 -1.84 28.12 8.85
N PHE A 54 -1.14 27.26 8.14
CA PHE A 54 -0.49 27.61 6.89
C PHE A 54 -1.11 26.81 5.73
N ALA A 55 -2.43 26.94 5.57
CA ALA A 55 -3.07 26.76 4.29
C ALA A 55 -3.54 28.15 3.83
N VAL A 56 -2.74 28.83 3.04
CA VAL A 56 -3.10 30.11 2.49
C VAL A 56 -4.10 29.87 1.36
N LYS A 57 -5.37 30.26 1.56
CA LYS A 57 -6.25 30.57 0.44
C LYS A 57 -5.68 31.81 -0.23
N ILE A 58 -4.95 31.64 -1.31
CA ILE A 58 -4.44 32.73 -2.14
C ILE A 58 -5.64 33.31 -2.87
N ASN A 59 -6.11 34.49 -2.46
CA ASN A 59 -7.06 35.28 -3.25
C ASN A 59 -6.33 35.83 -4.47
N ILE A 60 -6.53 35.19 -5.61
CA ILE A 60 -6.08 35.70 -6.90
C ILE A 60 -7.11 36.73 -7.38
N PRO A 61 -6.73 37.97 -7.75
CA PRO A 61 -7.66 38.96 -8.25
C PRO A 61 -8.35 38.44 -9.50
N GLU A 62 -9.68 38.49 -9.51
CA GLU A 62 -10.51 38.10 -10.66
C GLU A 62 -10.18 38.98 -11.89
N LYS A 63 -9.96 38.35 -13.02
CA LYS A 63 -9.92 39.03 -14.33
C LYS A 63 -11.29 39.62 -14.66
N PRO A 64 -11.37 40.80 -15.30
CA PRO A 64 -12.64 41.41 -15.66
C PRO A 64 -13.46 40.48 -16.57
N SER A 65 -14.73 40.31 -16.21
CA SER A 65 -15.72 39.49 -16.89
C SER A 65 -15.99 39.98 -18.31
N ASN A 66 -15.69 39.16 -19.30
CA ASN A 66 -16.25 39.31 -20.65
C ASN A 66 -17.63 38.65 -20.68
N LYS A 67 -18.64 39.46 -21.00
CA LYS A 67 -20.01 39.04 -21.25
C LYS A 67 -20.06 38.24 -22.56
N ASN A 68 -20.06 36.90 -22.50
CA ASN A 68 -20.44 35.98 -23.59
C ASN A 68 -20.53 34.52 -23.11
N GLU A 69 -21.22 34.26 -22.00
CA GLU A 69 -21.38 32.89 -21.47
C GLU A 69 -22.84 32.37 -21.42
N GLU A 70 -23.79 33.01 -22.07
CA GLU A 70 -25.17 32.50 -22.08
C GLU A 70 -25.48 31.44 -23.17
N GLN A 71 -24.57 31.18 -24.11
CA GLN A 71 -24.81 30.22 -25.21
C GLN A 71 -24.25 28.80 -24.97
N THR A 72 -23.50 28.55 -23.91
CA THR A 72 -22.85 27.23 -23.66
C THR A 72 -23.67 26.26 -22.81
N ASN A 73 -24.72 26.71 -22.13
CA ASN A 73 -25.52 25.86 -21.24
C ASN A 73 -26.58 24.98 -21.94
N GLU A 74 -27.00 25.33 -23.15
CA GLU A 74 -27.92 24.49 -23.93
C GLU A 74 -27.19 23.34 -24.64
N GLU A 75 -25.99 23.56 -25.16
CA GLU A 75 -25.18 22.49 -25.78
C GLU A 75 -24.76 21.39 -24.80
N VAL A 76 -24.54 21.72 -23.52
CA VAL A 76 -24.20 20.74 -22.47
C VAL A 76 -25.40 19.87 -22.10
N LYS A 77 -26.63 20.42 -22.15
CA LYS A 77 -27.86 19.64 -21.91
C LYS A 77 -28.20 18.69 -23.06
N GLU A 78 -27.90 19.07 -24.29
CA GLU A 78 -28.12 18.20 -25.46
C GLU A 78 -27.09 17.06 -25.56
N ARG A 79 -25.83 17.29 -25.17
CA ARG A 79 -24.82 16.23 -25.10
C ARG A 79 -25.12 15.18 -24.01
N ARG A 80 -25.82 15.53 -22.94
CA ARG A 80 -26.27 14.54 -21.91
C ARG A 80 -27.40 13.64 -22.39
N LYS A 81 -28.27 14.09 -23.31
CA LYS A 81 -29.37 13.27 -23.89
C LYS A 81 -28.88 12.24 -24.92
N ARG A 82 -27.72 12.45 -25.56
CA ARG A 82 -27.16 11.54 -26.58
C ARG A 82 -26.30 10.41 -26.00
N ARG A 83 -26.03 10.38 -24.67
CA ARG A 83 -25.20 9.35 -24.01
C ARG A 83 -25.98 8.16 -23.46
N THR A 84 -27.30 8.12 -23.59
CA THR A 84 -28.17 7.04 -23.11
C THR A 84 -28.57 6.03 -24.19
N GLN A 85 -27.92 6.03 -25.34
CA GLN A 85 -28.11 5.01 -26.38
C GLN A 85 -26.77 4.42 -26.82
N PHE A 86 -26.13 3.62 -25.95
CA PHE A 86 -25.15 2.65 -26.40
C PHE A 86 -25.57 1.24 -25.95
N LYS A 87 -25.76 0.44 -26.98
CA LYS A 87 -26.23 -0.94 -27.00
C LYS A 87 -25.44 -1.83 -26.02
N THR A 88 -26.17 -2.59 -25.22
CA THR A 88 -25.76 -3.81 -24.56
C THR A 88 -25.03 -4.75 -25.52
N VAL A 89 -23.76 -4.99 -25.25
CA VAL A 89 -23.01 -6.11 -25.84
C VAL A 89 -23.48 -7.37 -25.14
N LYS A 90 -23.95 -8.34 -25.89
CA LYS A 90 -24.43 -9.64 -25.44
C LYS A 90 -23.33 -10.36 -24.67
N GLU A 91 -23.64 -10.78 -23.47
CA GLU A 91 -22.85 -11.75 -22.68
C GLU A 91 -22.74 -13.10 -23.41
N PRO A 92 -21.62 -13.82 -23.23
CA PRO A 92 -21.48 -15.18 -23.76
C PRO A 92 -22.44 -16.13 -23.05
N THR A 93 -23.11 -16.93 -23.85
CA THR A 93 -24.13 -17.92 -23.53
C THR A 93 -23.82 -18.80 -22.32
N GLU A 94 -24.80 -18.88 -21.42
CA GLU A 94 -24.88 -19.79 -20.27
C GLU A 94 -24.59 -21.26 -20.64
N LEU A 95 -23.63 -21.85 -19.97
CA LEU A 95 -23.41 -23.29 -19.92
C LEU A 95 -24.52 -23.93 -19.06
N LYS A 96 -25.34 -24.77 -19.68
CA LYS A 96 -26.52 -25.40 -19.09
C LYS A 96 -26.16 -26.27 -17.87
N ASN A 97 -26.93 -26.07 -16.80
CA ASN A 97 -26.90 -26.70 -15.47
C ASN A 97 -26.94 -28.26 -15.41
N ARG A 98 -26.78 -28.97 -16.51
CA ARG A 98 -26.91 -30.46 -16.52
C ARG A 98 -25.62 -31.20 -16.23
N ASP A 99 -24.45 -30.57 -16.38
CA ASP A 99 -23.17 -31.32 -16.37
C ASP A 99 -22.54 -31.43 -14.98
N ILE A 100 -23.02 -30.62 -14.00
CA ILE A 100 -22.48 -30.60 -12.63
C ILE A 100 -23.24 -31.56 -11.69
N LEU A 101 -24.52 -31.83 -11.97
CA LEU A 101 -25.34 -32.73 -11.16
C LEU A 101 -24.99 -34.22 -11.34
N ASN A 102 -24.38 -34.59 -12.46
CA ASN A 102 -24.01 -35.99 -12.73
C ASN A 102 -22.74 -36.47 -12.03
N LEU A 103 -21.98 -35.60 -11.39
CA LEU A 103 -20.76 -35.97 -10.65
C LEU A 103 -21.03 -36.49 -9.23
N LYS A 104 -22.19 -36.19 -8.65
CA LYS A 104 -22.55 -36.63 -7.30
C LYS A 104 -23.32 -37.96 -7.22
N MET A 105 -23.76 -38.54 -8.33
CA MET A 105 -24.58 -39.76 -8.32
C MET A 105 -23.84 -41.09 -8.58
N ASN A 106 -22.52 -41.08 -8.86
CA ASN A 106 -21.80 -42.30 -9.25
C ASN A 106 -20.88 -42.90 -8.17
N GLU A 107 -20.93 -42.44 -6.90
CA GLU A 107 -20.15 -43.03 -5.81
C GLU A 107 -20.92 -44.04 -4.91
N LYS A 108 -22.21 -44.26 -5.15
CA LYS A 108 -23.00 -45.17 -4.30
C LYS A 108 -23.36 -46.55 -4.85
N ASP A 109 -23.01 -46.84 -6.10
CA ASP A 109 -23.33 -48.13 -6.70
C ASP A 109 -22.08 -48.92 -7.13
N SER A 110 -21.29 -49.38 -6.17
CA SER A 110 -20.26 -50.41 -6.37
C SER A 110 -20.11 -51.31 -5.13
N LYS A 111 -21.19 -51.97 -4.75
CA LYS A 111 -21.13 -53.25 -3.99
C LYS A 111 -22.38 -54.07 -4.32
N ASN A 112 -22.09 -55.31 -4.65
CA ASN A 112 -22.98 -56.46 -4.96
C ASN A 112 -23.31 -56.64 -6.45
N ASP A 113 -22.70 -57.62 -7.07
CA ASP A 113 -23.21 -58.97 -7.28
C ASP A 113 -22.26 -59.78 -8.17
N GLU A 114 -21.61 -60.75 -7.57
CA GLU A 114 -21.09 -61.93 -8.22
C GLU A 114 -22.28 -62.88 -8.43
N ASN A 115 -22.59 -63.19 -9.68
CA ASN A 115 -23.18 -64.50 -10.05
C ASN A 115 -22.83 -64.83 -11.50
N GLU A 116 -22.20 -65.99 -11.62
CA GLU A 116 -21.88 -66.68 -12.88
C GLU A 116 -23.13 -67.19 -13.57
N GLU A 117 -23.20 -66.99 -14.89
CA GLU A 117 -23.85 -67.92 -15.79
C GLU A 117 -23.12 -67.98 -17.13
N LYS A 118 -22.94 -69.24 -17.58
CA LYS A 118 -22.17 -69.64 -18.76
C LYS A 118 -22.99 -69.65 -20.07
N SER A 119 -22.35 -69.06 -21.09
CA SER A 119 -22.29 -69.39 -22.55
C SER A 119 -23.57 -69.40 -23.37
N PRO A 120 -23.54 -69.35 -24.77
CA PRO A 120 -22.37 -69.42 -25.65
C PRO A 120 -22.33 -68.40 -26.82
N GLU A 121 -21.14 -68.31 -27.42
CA GLU A 121 -20.77 -67.94 -28.79
C GLU A 121 -21.35 -66.68 -29.49
N GLY A 122 -20.41 -65.80 -29.87
CA GLY A 122 -20.49 -65.03 -31.11
C GLY A 122 -20.68 -63.51 -30.95
N GLN A 123 -19.60 -62.85 -31.12
CA GLN A 123 -19.41 -61.47 -31.58
C GLN A 123 -18.70 -60.56 -30.59
N LYS A 124 -17.40 -60.37 -30.82
CA LYS A 124 -16.57 -59.35 -30.29
C LYS A 124 -17.06 -57.94 -30.71
N PHE A 125 -17.84 -57.29 -29.90
CA PHE A 125 -18.02 -55.82 -30.00
C PHE A 125 -17.09 -55.14 -29.03
N ILE A 126 -16.13 -54.41 -29.59
CA ILE A 126 -15.13 -53.63 -28.89
C ILE A 126 -15.84 -52.48 -28.15
N ARG A 127 -16.14 -52.62 -26.85
CA ARG A 127 -16.48 -51.50 -25.94
C ARG A 127 -15.21 -50.78 -25.50
N LYS A 128 -14.54 -50.04 -26.40
CA LYS A 128 -13.39 -49.20 -26.11
C LYS A 128 -13.69 -47.69 -26.07
N GLY A 129 -14.94 -47.24 -26.04
CA GLY A 129 -15.29 -45.84 -26.20
C GLY A 129 -15.65 -45.05 -24.95
N LYS A 130 -16.17 -45.67 -23.88
CA LYS A 130 -16.69 -44.88 -22.72
C LYS A 130 -15.68 -44.57 -21.59
N ARG A 131 -14.62 -45.39 -21.42
CA ARG A 131 -13.60 -45.12 -20.40
C ARG A 131 -12.57 -44.02 -20.80
N SER A 132 -12.31 -43.86 -22.10
CA SER A 132 -11.35 -42.85 -22.57
C SER A 132 -11.95 -41.45 -22.63
N THR A 133 -13.25 -41.31 -22.94
CA THR A 133 -13.95 -40.01 -22.94
C THR A 133 -14.08 -39.41 -21.53
N THR A 134 -14.40 -40.20 -20.51
CA THR A 134 -14.49 -39.76 -19.12
C THR A 134 -13.12 -39.34 -18.53
N LEU A 135 -12.02 -39.98 -18.91
CA LEU A 135 -10.67 -39.58 -18.49
C LEU A 135 -10.22 -38.29 -19.16
N ILE A 136 -10.52 -38.10 -20.45
CA ILE A 136 -10.23 -36.85 -21.18
C ILE A 136 -11.08 -35.70 -20.65
N GLU A 137 -12.34 -35.92 -20.31
CA GLU A 137 -13.21 -34.91 -19.71
C GLU A 137 -12.76 -34.52 -18.30
N LYS A 138 -12.36 -35.49 -17.46
CA LYS A 138 -11.77 -35.25 -16.14
C LYS A 138 -10.46 -34.47 -16.25
N SER A 139 -9.59 -34.80 -17.20
CA SER A 139 -8.34 -34.06 -17.40
C SER A 139 -8.57 -32.62 -17.91
N LYS A 140 -9.55 -32.41 -18.81
CA LYS A 140 -9.96 -31.10 -19.29
C LYS A 140 -10.59 -30.25 -18.18
N LEU A 141 -11.38 -30.86 -17.29
CA LEU A 141 -11.96 -30.19 -16.14
C LEU A 141 -10.88 -29.81 -15.12
N ALA A 142 -9.95 -30.72 -14.79
CA ALA A 142 -8.83 -30.46 -13.93
C ALA A 142 -7.95 -29.33 -14.48
N GLN A 143 -7.68 -29.30 -15.77
CA GLN A 143 -6.94 -28.24 -16.43
C GLN A 143 -7.68 -26.87 -16.37
N LYS A 144 -9.01 -26.86 -16.52
CA LYS A 144 -9.84 -25.67 -16.38
C LYS A 144 -9.84 -25.14 -14.94
N LEU A 145 -9.91 -26.03 -13.94
CA LEU A 145 -9.85 -25.67 -12.53
C LEU A 145 -8.48 -25.08 -12.18
N LEU A 146 -7.39 -25.72 -12.63
CA LEU A 146 -6.02 -25.23 -12.42
C LEU A 146 -5.81 -23.85 -13.06
N THR A 147 -6.26 -23.66 -14.31
CA THR A 147 -6.19 -22.35 -15.00
C THR A 147 -7.02 -21.30 -14.28
N ALA A 148 -8.18 -21.67 -13.75
CA ALA A 148 -9.03 -20.74 -13.01
C ALA A 148 -8.41 -20.36 -11.64
N GLU A 149 -7.76 -21.29 -10.96
CA GLU A 149 -7.04 -21.05 -9.72
C GLU A 149 -5.86 -20.08 -9.95
N MET A 150 -5.11 -20.25 -11.02
CA MET A 150 -4.02 -19.35 -11.41
C MET A 150 -4.50 -17.93 -11.75
N ASN A 151 -5.74 -17.77 -12.22
CA ASN A 151 -6.31 -16.46 -12.58
C ASN A 151 -6.93 -15.69 -11.40
N ILE A 152 -6.93 -16.23 -10.19
CA ILE A 152 -7.40 -15.51 -9.00
C ILE A 152 -6.33 -14.50 -8.59
N GLN A 153 -6.64 -13.22 -8.74
CA GLN A 153 -5.71 -12.14 -8.39
C GLN A 153 -5.72 -11.84 -6.90
N VAL A 154 -4.54 -11.57 -6.35
CA VAL A 154 -4.34 -11.14 -4.96
C VAL A 154 -4.18 -9.62 -4.95
N ASN A 155 -5.29 -8.88 -5.06
CA ASN A 155 -5.26 -7.42 -5.07
C ASN A 155 -5.04 -6.88 -3.66
N GLN A 156 -4.11 -5.95 -3.52
CA GLN A 156 -3.77 -5.31 -2.25
C GLN A 156 -4.96 -4.63 -1.58
N GLU A 157 -5.82 -3.97 -2.35
CA GLU A 157 -7.04 -3.33 -1.83
C GLU A 157 -7.89 -4.27 -0.97
N ASN A 158 -7.87 -5.58 -1.28
CA ASN A 158 -8.65 -6.62 -0.62
C ASN A 158 -8.00 -7.13 0.68
N LEU A 159 -6.74 -6.76 0.93
CA LEU A 159 -6.00 -7.13 2.15
C LEU A 159 -6.22 -6.12 3.28
N ILE A 160 -6.82 -4.96 2.99
CA ILE A 160 -7.03 -3.88 3.93
C ILE A 160 -8.38 -4.05 4.64
N ILE A 161 -8.35 -4.05 5.95
CA ILE A 161 -9.54 -4.22 6.76
C ILE A 161 -10.36 -2.93 6.77
N GLN A 162 -11.64 -3.05 6.41
CA GLN A 162 -12.63 -2.00 6.55
C GLN A 162 -13.71 -2.42 7.53
N GLU A 163 -13.87 -1.68 8.63
CA GLU A 163 -14.85 -1.98 9.65
C GLU A 163 -15.72 -0.77 10.02
N LYS A 164 -16.92 -1.06 10.56
CA LYS A 164 -17.80 -0.06 11.16
C LYS A 164 -17.54 0.04 12.67
N GLY A 165 -17.59 1.26 13.21
CA GLY A 165 -17.46 1.49 14.64
C GLY A 165 -16.12 2.11 15.05
N ASN A 166 -15.80 2.01 16.34
CA ASN A 166 -14.61 2.59 16.95
C ASN A 166 -13.55 1.49 17.15
N PRO A 167 -12.28 1.71 16.77
CA PRO A 167 -11.20 0.72 16.90
C PRO A 167 -10.63 0.58 18.32
N SER A 168 -11.18 1.23 19.35
CA SER A 168 -10.62 1.33 20.71
C SER A 168 -10.33 -0.01 21.40
N LYS A 169 -11.06 -1.09 21.04
CA LYS A 169 -10.81 -2.44 21.56
C LYS A 169 -9.49 -3.02 21.02
N LYS A 170 -9.11 -2.65 19.81
CA LYS A 170 -7.92 -3.16 19.12
C LYS A 170 -6.72 -2.22 19.21
N TYR A 171 -6.96 -0.92 19.21
CA TYR A 171 -5.91 0.10 19.21
C TYR A 171 -6.08 1.02 20.42
N LYS A 172 -5.05 1.08 21.28
CA LYS A 172 -5.00 1.94 22.47
C LYS A 172 -4.12 3.14 22.15
N PRO A 173 -4.66 4.37 22.06
CA PRO A 173 -3.84 5.58 21.86
C PRO A 173 -2.94 5.80 23.07
N THR A 174 -1.69 6.18 22.81
CA THR A 174 -0.65 6.40 23.84
C THR A 174 -0.19 7.85 23.87
N LYS A 175 0.00 8.47 22.69
CA LYS A 175 0.54 9.81 22.56
C LYS A 175 -0.07 10.52 21.36
N ILE A 176 -0.31 11.82 21.45
CA ILE A 176 -0.63 12.68 20.30
C ILE A 176 0.66 12.97 19.55
N LEU A 177 0.70 12.67 18.26
CA LEU A 177 1.82 12.93 17.36
C LEU A 177 1.66 14.29 16.67
N GLY A 178 0.42 14.67 16.32
CA GLY A 178 0.12 15.94 15.67
C GLY A 178 -1.39 16.18 15.62
N SER A 179 -1.76 17.47 15.48
CA SER A 179 -3.14 17.91 15.27
C SER A 179 -3.17 18.96 14.17
N GLY A 180 -4.13 18.86 13.26
CA GLY A 180 -4.30 19.79 12.15
C GLY A 180 -5.77 19.98 11.76
N SER A 181 -5.99 20.67 10.65
CA SER A 181 -7.34 20.92 10.09
C SER A 181 -8.10 19.63 9.77
N PHE A 182 -7.38 18.55 9.42
CA PHE A 182 -7.94 17.27 9.03
C PHE A 182 -8.11 16.29 10.21
N GLY A 183 -7.87 16.71 11.46
CA GLY A 183 -8.01 15.86 12.65
C GLY A 183 -6.71 15.70 13.44
N SER A 184 -6.64 14.65 14.26
CA SER A 184 -5.48 14.37 15.13
C SER A 184 -4.87 13.03 14.81
N VAL A 185 -3.54 12.94 14.85
CA VAL A 185 -2.78 11.70 14.69
C VAL A 185 -2.24 11.26 16.04
N TYR A 186 -2.48 10.00 16.37
CA TYR A 186 -2.05 9.37 17.62
C TYR A 186 -1.04 8.26 17.34
N GLU A 187 -0.04 8.15 18.18
CA GLU A 187 0.64 6.88 18.39
C GLU A 187 -0.32 5.95 19.12
N ALA A 188 -0.51 4.72 18.63
CA ALA A 188 -1.41 3.76 19.24
C ALA A 188 -0.79 2.36 19.32
N LYS A 189 -1.09 1.64 20.41
CA LYS A 189 -0.65 0.26 20.62
C LYS A 189 -1.71 -0.71 20.07
N ASN A 190 -1.31 -1.57 19.14
CA ASN A 190 -2.12 -2.68 18.70
C ASN A 190 -2.14 -3.76 19.80
N THR A 191 -3.32 -4.10 20.32
CA THR A 191 -3.47 -5.06 21.43
C THR A 191 -3.28 -6.52 21.01
N ILE A 192 -3.33 -6.82 19.70
CA ILE A 192 -3.18 -8.19 19.17
C ILE A 192 -1.70 -8.50 18.94
N PHE A 193 -1.00 -7.64 18.18
CA PHE A 193 0.38 -7.84 17.77
C PHE A 193 1.40 -7.12 18.67
N GLN A 194 0.93 -6.33 19.64
CA GLN A 194 1.76 -5.56 20.56
C GLN A 194 2.73 -4.58 19.86
N ASN A 195 2.49 -4.26 18.57
CA ASN A 195 3.25 -3.27 17.82
C ASN A 195 2.61 -1.88 17.94
N THR A 196 3.40 -0.87 17.59
CA THR A 196 2.95 0.52 17.52
C THR A 196 2.48 0.84 16.09
N VAL A 197 1.39 1.61 15.98
CA VAL A 197 0.81 2.11 14.73
C VAL A 197 0.55 3.60 14.85
N ALA A 198 0.40 4.28 13.72
CA ALA A 198 -0.16 5.63 13.66
C ALA A 198 -1.67 5.55 13.41
N MET A 199 -2.45 6.29 14.18
CA MET A 199 -3.90 6.34 14.07
C MET A 199 -4.34 7.79 13.81
N LYS A 200 -4.75 8.08 12.58
CA LYS A 200 -5.34 9.37 12.18
C LYS A 200 -6.84 9.34 12.50
N VAL A 201 -7.28 10.26 13.32
CA VAL A 201 -8.69 10.39 13.77
C VAL A 201 -9.26 11.66 13.18
N ILE A 202 -10.29 11.54 12.35
CA ILE A 202 -10.92 12.65 11.65
C ILE A 202 -12.38 12.73 12.08
N LYS A 203 -12.79 13.88 12.62
CA LYS A 203 -14.18 14.11 13.01
C LYS A 203 -15.03 14.32 11.77
N LYS A 204 -16.19 13.67 11.72
CA LYS A 204 -17.19 13.89 10.66
C LYS A 204 -17.85 15.24 10.84
N ASP A 205 -17.94 16.00 9.77
CA ASP A 205 -18.78 17.17 9.67
C ASP A 205 -19.99 16.85 8.79
N PRO A 206 -21.18 16.63 9.40
CA PRO A 206 -22.38 16.31 8.63
C PRO A 206 -22.85 17.44 7.69
N SER A 207 -22.32 18.66 7.88
CA SER A 207 -22.66 19.83 7.07
C SER A 207 -21.75 19.99 5.85
N ASN A 208 -20.68 19.19 5.73
CA ASN A 208 -19.67 19.30 4.67
C ASN A 208 -19.42 17.97 3.95
N ASP A 209 -20.21 17.69 2.92
CA ASP A 209 -20.07 16.48 2.09
C ASP A 209 -18.72 16.43 1.33
N LEU A 210 -18.06 17.58 1.12
CA LEU A 210 -16.76 17.65 0.43
C LEU A 210 -15.66 17.01 1.26
N ASP A 211 -15.66 17.22 2.59
CA ASP A 211 -14.66 16.62 3.49
C ASP A 211 -14.76 15.08 3.49
N GLU A 212 -15.97 14.53 3.43
CA GLU A 212 -16.15 13.08 3.32
C GLU A 212 -15.57 12.53 2.01
N GLN A 213 -15.76 13.24 0.91
CA GLN A 213 -15.25 12.82 -0.40
C GLN A 213 -13.72 12.87 -0.45
N GLU A 214 -13.09 13.88 0.15
CA GLU A 214 -11.64 14.00 0.25
C GLU A 214 -11.03 12.86 1.08
N ILE A 215 -11.63 12.54 2.24
CA ILE A 215 -11.18 11.43 3.10
C ILE A 215 -11.32 10.08 2.37
N ARG A 216 -12.43 9.86 1.66
CA ARG A 216 -12.62 8.64 0.87
C ARG A 216 -11.59 8.53 -0.25
N ASN A 217 -11.30 9.64 -0.93
CA ASN A 217 -10.26 9.70 -1.96
C ASN A 217 -8.87 9.39 -1.39
N GLU A 218 -8.49 9.94 -0.22
CA GLU A 218 -7.23 9.61 0.48
C GLU A 218 -7.14 8.10 0.75
N ILE A 219 -8.20 7.50 1.30
CA ILE A 219 -8.25 6.08 1.60
C ILE A 219 -8.17 5.23 0.32
N ASP A 220 -8.92 5.59 -0.73
CA ASP A 220 -8.97 4.84 -1.98
C ASP A 220 -7.65 4.93 -2.76
N ILE A 221 -6.91 6.01 -2.62
CA ILE A 221 -5.54 6.13 -3.13
C ILE A 221 -4.60 5.23 -2.33
N LEU A 222 -4.59 5.36 -0.99
CA LEU A 222 -3.70 4.57 -0.12
C LEU A 222 -3.88 3.05 -0.29
N LYS A 223 -5.10 2.58 -0.52
CA LYS A 223 -5.39 1.16 -0.76
C LYS A 223 -4.71 0.58 -1.98
N LYS A 224 -4.43 1.41 -2.99
CA LYS A 224 -3.82 1.00 -4.27
C LYS A 224 -2.30 1.03 -4.24
N LEU A 225 -1.69 1.55 -3.16
CA LEU A 225 -0.26 1.81 -3.10
C LEU A 225 0.48 0.71 -2.33
N SER A 226 1.45 0.07 -3.00
CA SER A 226 2.38 -0.89 -2.42
C SER A 226 3.81 -0.49 -2.77
N HIS A 227 4.44 0.31 -1.92
CA HIS A 227 5.80 0.78 -2.17
C HIS A 227 6.58 0.96 -0.86
N PRO A 228 7.85 0.52 -0.78
CA PRO A 228 8.62 0.58 0.46
C PRO A 228 8.83 1.99 1.02
N ASN A 229 8.73 3.03 0.20
CA ASN A 229 8.89 4.44 0.62
C ASN A 229 7.57 5.22 0.66
N ILE A 230 6.44 4.55 0.65
CA ILE A 230 5.11 5.13 0.84
C ILE A 230 4.51 4.52 2.09
N VAL A 231 3.78 5.33 2.87
CA VAL A 231 3.13 4.86 4.08
C VAL A 231 2.12 3.77 3.77
N LYS A 232 2.17 2.69 4.55
CA LYS A 232 1.27 1.56 4.42
C LYS A 232 0.03 1.75 5.27
N ILE A 233 -1.15 1.56 4.68
CA ILE A 233 -2.41 1.51 5.41
C ILE A 233 -2.71 0.05 5.80
N TYR A 234 -3.06 -0.18 7.06
CA TYR A 234 -3.47 -1.50 7.56
C TYR A 234 -4.99 -1.65 7.58
N GLU A 235 -5.67 -0.66 8.14
CA GLU A 235 -7.09 -0.72 8.41
C GLU A 235 -7.72 0.66 8.37
N PHE A 236 -9.00 0.71 8.12
CA PHE A 236 -9.75 1.92 8.41
C PHE A 236 -11.12 1.62 8.98
N TYR A 237 -11.63 2.54 9.81
CA TYR A 237 -12.89 2.40 10.51
C TYR A 237 -13.78 3.61 10.27
N ILE A 238 -15.09 3.35 10.18
CA ILE A 238 -16.11 4.37 10.01
C ILE A 238 -17.08 4.26 11.18
N SER A 239 -17.03 5.21 12.13
CA SER A 239 -18.04 5.34 13.18
C SER A 239 -19.13 6.36 12.78
N ASN A 240 -20.09 6.57 13.66
CA ASN A 240 -21.12 7.60 13.45
C ASN A 240 -20.52 9.02 13.44
N SER A 241 -19.44 9.26 14.19
CA SER A 241 -18.86 10.59 14.43
C SER A 241 -17.44 10.78 13.89
N HIS A 242 -16.71 9.71 13.56
CA HIS A 242 -15.32 9.80 13.16
C HIS A 242 -14.95 8.77 12.09
N TYR A 243 -13.89 9.10 11.33
CA TYR A 243 -13.08 8.18 10.55
C TYR A 243 -11.79 7.90 11.30
N TYR A 244 -11.29 6.67 11.22
CA TYR A 244 -10.00 6.25 11.78
C TYR A 244 -9.21 5.56 10.71
N ILE A 245 -8.02 6.07 10.40
CA ILE A 245 -7.09 5.50 9.42
C ILE A 245 -5.89 4.97 10.21
N ILE A 246 -5.64 3.67 10.12
CA ILE A 246 -4.54 3.00 10.81
C ILE A 246 -3.43 2.72 9.81
N THR A 247 -2.26 3.30 10.06
CA THR A 247 -1.09 3.16 9.18
C THR A 247 0.13 2.67 9.95
N GLU A 248 1.17 2.34 9.21
CA GLU A 248 2.46 2.05 9.83
C GLU A 248 2.99 3.29 10.60
N PHE A 249 3.74 3.01 11.66
CA PHE A 249 4.33 4.04 12.52
C PHE A 249 5.80 4.28 12.16
N CYS A 250 6.16 5.53 11.91
CA CYS A 250 7.52 5.96 11.66
C CYS A 250 8.13 6.50 12.96
N LYS A 251 8.94 5.68 13.61
CA LYS A 251 9.41 5.92 14.99
C LYS A 251 10.37 7.11 15.14
N ASP A 252 11.10 7.45 14.07
CA ASP A 252 12.17 8.45 14.11
C ASP A 252 11.70 9.84 13.63
N GLY A 253 10.38 10.01 13.38
CA GLY A 253 9.72 11.30 13.18
C GLY A 253 9.90 11.91 11.79
N GLU A 254 9.65 13.20 11.69
CA GLU A 254 9.65 13.97 10.44
C GLU A 254 11.06 14.35 9.99
N LEU A 255 11.33 14.28 8.68
CA LEU A 255 12.59 14.76 8.09
C LEU A 255 12.87 16.23 8.40
N PHE A 256 11.82 17.03 8.62
CA PHE A 256 11.93 18.43 9.06
C PHE A 256 12.81 18.60 10.30
N SER A 257 12.73 17.68 11.28
CA SER A 257 13.51 17.72 12.50
C SER A 257 15.02 17.59 12.27
N TYR A 258 15.42 17.07 11.10
CA TYR A 258 16.80 16.78 10.74
C TYR A 258 17.44 17.83 9.84
N ILE A 259 16.72 18.86 9.38
CA ILE A 259 17.20 19.86 8.40
C ILE A 259 18.44 20.65 8.88
N LYS A 260 18.64 20.77 10.20
CA LYS A 260 19.76 21.51 10.78
C LYS A 260 21.07 20.73 10.84
N ASN A 261 21.02 19.42 10.63
CA ASN A 261 22.18 18.55 10.69
C ASN A 261 23.02 18.72 9.42
N LYS A 262 24.29 18.38 9.54
CA LYS A 262 25.18 18.31 8.38
C LYS A 262 25.21 16.87 7.88
N TYR A 263 24.99 16.69 6.61
CA TYR A 263 25.00 15.40 5.95
C TYR A 263 26.08 15.33 4.90
N SER A 264 26.66 14.15 4.73
CA SER A 264 27.47 13.84 3.56
C SER A 264 26.58 13.73 2.30
N GLU A 265 27.17 13.89 1.14
CA GLU A 265 26.43 13.69 -0.12
C GLU A 265 25.99 12.22 -0.28
N ASN A 266 26.70 11.26 0.33
CA ASN A 266 26.28 9.87 0.34
C ASN A 266 24.97 9.68 1.11
N GLN A 267 24.85 10.25 2.32
CA GLN A 267 23.62 10.20 3.11
C GLN A 267 22.44 10.83 2.37
N LEU A 268 22.66 12.01 1.77
CA LEU A 268 21.63 12.70 1.00
C LEU A 268 21.26 11.93 -0.27
N ALA A 269 22.21 11.35 -0.97
CA ALA A 269 21.95 10.56 -2.16
C ALA A 269 21.06 9.35 -1.85
N VAL A 270 21.33 8.63 -0.75
CA VAL A 270 20.48 7.51 -0.29
C VAL A 270 19.09 7.96 0.08
N LEU A 271 18.98 9.07 0.80
CA LEU A 271 17.70 9.62 1.21
C LEU A 271 16.87 10.02 -0.02
N PHE A 272 17.42 10.85 -0.91
CA PHE A 272 16.70 11.36 -2.07
C PHE A 272 16.44 10.28 -3.15
N TYR A 273 17.28 9.25 -3.25
CA TYR A 273 16.98 8.08 -4.07
C TYR A 273 15.64 7.45 -3.66
N GLN A 274 15.40 7.32 -2.36
CA GLN A 274 14.14 6.77 -1.84
C GLN A 274 12.94 7.69 -2.12
N VAL A 275 13.13 9.01 -1.98
CA VAL A 275 12.07 9.99 -2.30
C VAL A 275 11.68 9.91 -3.78
N PHE A 276 12.67 9.92 -4.69
CA PHE A 276 12.38 9.83 -6.12
C PHE A 276 11.82 8.47 -6.54
N SER A 277 12.25 7.38 -5.90
CA SER A 277 11.67 6.06 -6.12
C SER A 277 10.17 6.04 -5.77
N GLY A 278 9.79 6.58 -4.61
CA GLY A 278 8.40 6.72 -4.21
C GLY A 278 7.59 7.61 -5.17
N LEU A 279 8.14 8.75 -5.57
CA LEU A 279 7.46 9.63 -6.52
C LEU A 279 7.33 9.02 -7.92
N TRP A 280 8.36 8.33 -8.41
CA TRP A 280 8.23 7.65 -9.69
C TRP A 280 7.12 6.60 -9.67
N TYR A 281 7.03 5.81 -8.59
CA TYR A 281 5.94 4.84 -8.41
C TYR A 281 4.56 5.53 -8.40
N LEU A 282 4.39 6.65 -7.69
CA LEU A 282 3.14 7.42 -7.69
C LEU A 282 2.78 7.91 -9.09
N HIS A 283 3.72 8.54 -9.78
CA HIS A 283 3.49 9.13 -11.11
C HIS A 283 3.21 8.05 -12.18
N ASP A 284 3.85 6.88 -12.07
CA ASP A 284 3.58 5.74 -12.96
C ASP A 284 2.15 5.20 -12.74
N ASN A 285 1.68 5.18 -11.49
CA ASN A 285 0.30 4.84 -11.11
C ASN A 285 -0.69 6.01 -11.30
N LYS A 286 -0.28 7.09 -11.99
CA LYS A 286 -1.12 8.26 -12.29
C LYS A 286 -1.62 9.00 -11.05
N ILE A 287 -0.81 9.06 -10.00
CA ILE A 287 -1.13 9.76 -8.76
C ILE A 287 -0.19 10.93 -8.58
N LEU A 288 -0.75 12.13 -8.36
CA LEU A 288 -0.09 13.34 -7.90
C LEU A 288 -0.18 13.40 -6.38
N HIS A 289 0.91 13.72 -5.69
CA HIS A 289 0.89 13.94 -4.24
C HIS A 289 0.43 15.37 -3.89
N ARG A 290 1.00 16.37 -4.55
CA ARG A 290 0.67 17.81 -4.49
C ARG A 290 1.02 18.53 -3.17
N ASP A 291 1.51 17.81 -2.16
CA ASP A 291 2.00 18.42 -0.90
C ASP A 291 3.28 17.73 -0.40
N ILE A 292 4.26 17.57 -1.30
CA ILE A 292 5.60 17.08 -0.93
C ILE A 292 6.34 18.16 -0.17
N LYS A 293 6.65 17.88 1.11
CA LYS A 293 7.36 18.76 2.03
C LYS A 293 8.12 17.95 3.08
N LEU A 294 9.01 18.60 3.82
CA LEU A 294 9.84 17.95 4.84
C LEU A 294 9.01 17.26 5.94
N GLU A 295 7.86 17.83 6.28
CA GLU A 295 6.92 17.32 7.28
C GLU A 295 6.20 16.05 6.80
N ASN A 296 6.03 15.90 5.48
CA ASN A 296 5.37 14.74 4.86
C ASN A 296 6.35 13.64 4.42
N ILE A 297 7.63 13.76 4.79
CA ILE A 297 8.64 12.71 4.66
C ILE A 297 9.03 12.27 6.07
N MET A 298 8.60 11.06 6.45
CA MET A 298 8.89 10.48 7.76
C MET A 298 10.08 9.56 7.71
N ILE A 299 10.85 9.51 8.80
CA ILE A 299 11.93 8.55 8.99
C ILE A 299 11.37 7.35 9.74
N SER A 300 11.34 6.20 9.06
CA SER A 300 10.82 4.95 9.61
C SER A 300 11.86 4.17 10.39
N ASN A 301 13.14 4.32 10.02
CA ASN A 301 14.27 3.69 10.69
C ASN A 301 15.58 4.44 10.37
N ILE A 302 16.52 4.37 11.31
CA ILE A 302 17.91 4.85 11.13
C ILE A 302 18.83 3.65 11.29
N GLU A 303 19.74 3.46 10.33
CA GLU A 303 20.71 2.37 10.33
C GLU A 303 22.11 2.95 10.15
N LYS A 304 23.12 2.36 10.80
CA LYS A 304 24.52 2.72 10.56
C LYS A 304 25.04 2.05 9.31
N ASP A 305 25.66 2.82 8.42
CA ASP A 305 26.43 2.24 7.32
C ASP A 305 27.67 1.54 7.86
N ASN A 306 27.82 0.27 7.56
CA ASN A 306 28.93 -0.56 8.06
C ASN A 306 30.32 -0.09 7.57
N LYS A 307 30.39 0.67 6.47
CA LYS A 307 31.67 1.15 5.89
C LYS A 307 32.08 2.52 6.41
N THR A 308 31.11 3.45 6.48
CA THR A 308 31.38 4.86 6.81
C THR A 308 31.03 5.19 8.25
N GLY A 309 30.19 4.37 8.92
CA GLY A 309 29.63 4.66 10.25
C GLY A 309 28.57 5.76 10.24
N GLU A 310 28.19 6.28 9.08
CA GLU A 310 27.19 7.32 8.90
C GLU A 310 25.77 6.79 9.15
N ASP A 311 24.86 7.66 9.59
CA ASP A 311 23.44 7.34 9.71
C ASP A 311 22.76 7.32 8.34
N LEU A 312 22.10 6.22 8.01
CA LEU A 312 21.30 6.03 6.82
C LEU A 312 19.84 6.06 7.19
N PHE A 313 19.07 6.88 6.48
CA PHE A 313 17.66 7.08 6.75
C PHE A 313 16.79 6.21 5.84
N TRP A 314 15.88 5.45 6.44
CA TRP A 314 14.78 4.79 5.73
C TRP A 314 13.55 5.66 5.83
N ILE A 315 12.98 6.06 4.69
CA ILE A 315 11.90 7.06 4.68
C ILE A 315 10.57 6.51 4.18
N LYS A 316 9.51 7.21 4.59
CA LYS A 316 8.16 7.03 4.08
C LYS A 316 7.55 8.37 3.69
N ILE A 317 6.95 8.45 2.51
CA ILE A 317 6.11 9.57 2.10
C ILE A 317 4.73 9.33 2.71
N ILE A 318 4.18 10.35 3.38
CA ILE A 318 2.91 10.29 4.10
C ILE A 318 1.95 11.38 3.62
N ASP A 319 0.71 11.35 4.10
CA ASP A 319 -0.34 12.36 3.93
C ASP A 319 -0.79 12.55 2.46
N PHE A 320 -1.73 11.71 2.05
CA PHE A 320 -2.35 11.71 0.73
C PHE A 320 -3.65 12.51 0.68
N GLY A 321 -3.92 13.37 1.68
CA GLY A 321 -5.14 14.18 1.77
C GLY A 321 -5.32 15.14 0.58
N THR A 322 -4.22 15.59 -0.04
CA THR A 322 -4.25 16.41 -1.25
C THR A 322 -4.01 15.62 -2.54
N ALA A 323 -3.75 14.30 -2.45
CA ALA A 323 -3.39 13.51 -3.61
C ALA A 323 -4.56 13.38 -4.61
N LYS A 324 -4.22 13.21 -5.88
CA LYS A 324 -5.20 13.13 -6.96
C LYS A 324 -4.77 12.18 -8.06
N ILE A 325 -5.71 11.38 -8.56
CA ILE A 325 -5.50 10.58 -9.77
C ILE A 325 -5.61 11.50 -10.99
N PHE A 326 -4.59 11.53 -11.83
CA PHE A 326 -4.55 12.38 -13.01
C PHE A 326 -4.64 11.57 -14.32
N GLU A 327 -5.12 12.24 -15.36
CA GLU A 327 -5.15 11.69 -16.71
C GLU A 327 -3.92 12.17 -17.49
N LYS A 328 -3.23 11.26 -18.19
CA LYS A 328 -2.10 11.63 -19.04
C LYS A 328 -2.54 12.67 -20.08
N ASN A 329 -1.76 13.74 -20.25
CA ASN A 329 -2.03 14.87 -21.16
C ASN A 329 -3.17 15.82 -20.71
N LYS A 330 -3.75 15.63 -19.53
CA LYS A 330 -4.67 16.61 -18.92
C LYS A 330 -3.92 17.41 -17.87
N LYS A 331 -4.16 18.72 -17.82
CA LYS A 331 -3.56 19.60 -16.83
C LYS A 331 -4.49 19.79 -15.65
N GLU A 332 -3.91 19.78 -14.45
CA GLU A 332 -4.63 20.06 -13.21
C GLU A 332 -4.74 21.56 -12.98
N ARG A 333 -5.77 21.99 -12.24
CA ARG A 333 -6.11 23.39 -12.02
C ARG A 333 -6.25 23.81 -10.56
N ASP A 334 -6.36 22.86 -9.65
CA ASP A 334 -6.53 23.16 -8.22
C ASP A 334 -5.24 23.80 -7.67
N VAL A 335 -5.35 24.87 -6.90
CA VAL A 335 -4.21 25.46 -6.19
C VAL A 335 -4.16 24.85 -4.81
N VAL A 336 -3.26 23.91 -4.60
CA VAL A 336 -3.07 23.20 -3.34
C VAL A 336 -1.58 23.03 -3.05
N GLY A 337 -1.22 22.82 -1.81
CA GLY A 337 0.15 22.62 -1.35
C GLY A 337 0.65 23.73 -0.41
N SER A 338 1.85 23.54 0.12
CA SER A 338 2.47 24.45 1.09
C SER A 338 3.29 25.52 0.39
N SER A 339 3.17 26.79 0.81
CA SER A 339 3.67 27.98 0.11
C SER A 339 5.13 27.90 -0.33
N TYR A 340 6.04 27.41 0.53
CA TYR A 340 7.47 27.33 0.22
C TYR A 340 7.83 26.27 -0.82
N TYR A 341 6.99 25.24 -1.00
CA TYR A 341 7.27 24.06 -1.84
C TYR A 341 6.49 24.07 -3.15
N ILE A 342 5.54 25.02 -3.31
CA ILE A 342 4.62 25.07 -4.45
C ILE A 342 5.36 25.41 -5.76
N ALA A 343 5.02 24.70 -6.84
CA ALA A 343 5.61 24.94 -8.13
C ALA A 343 4.96 26.14 -8.87
N PRO A 344 5.70 26.91 -9.71
CA PRO A 344 5.17 28.09 -10.37
C PRO A 344 3.99 27.80 -11.32
N GLU A 345 3.91 26.61 -11.91
CA GLU A 345 2.79 26.20 -12.75
C GLU A 345 1.53 25.85 -11.95
N VAL A 346 1.64 25.47 -10.68
CA VAL A 346 0.48 25.25 -9.78
C VAL A 346 -0.21 26.58 -9.52
N LEU A 347 0.56 27.63 -9.25
CA LEU A 347 0.04 28.99 -9.11
C LEU A 347 -0.70 29.48 -10.36
N LYS A 348 -0.33 28.96 -11.54
CA LYS A 348 -0.96 29.26 -12.85
C LYS A 348 -2.13 28.34 -13.19
N GLN A 349 -2.48 27.39 -12.30
CA GLN A 349 -3.56 26.43 -12.51
C GLN A 349 -3.43 25.62 -13.82
N ASN A 350 -2.19 25.23 -14.16
CA ASN A 350 -1.88 24.50 -15.38
C ASN A 350 -0.65 23.60 -15.18
N TYR A 351 -0.82 22.47 -14.47
CA TYR A 351 0.30 21.65 -14.02
C TYR A 351 0.10 20.15 -14.25
N ASN A 352 1.15 19.40 -14.10
CA ASN A 352 1.22 17.94 -14.19
C ASN A 352 2.09 17.39 -13.03
N GLU A 353 2.45 16.10 -13.10
CA GLU A 353 3.23 15.36 -12.10
C GLU A 353 4.58 16.01 -11.74
N LYS A 354 5.14 16.84 -12.64
CA LYS A 354 6.42 17.50 -12.37
C LYS A 354 6.34 18.61 -11.30
N CYS A 355 5.14 18.96 -10.81
CA CYS A 355 5.01 19.83 -9.66
C CYS A 355 5.60 19.19 -8.38
N ASP A 356 5.44 17.87 -8.21
CA ASP A 356 6.02 17.15 -7.07
C ASP A 356 7.56 17.14 -7.12
N THR A 357 8.15 17.02 -8.31
CA THR A 357 9.62 17.05 -8.47
C THR A 357 10.22 18.43 -8.19
N TRP A 358 9.47 19.52 -8.45
CA TRP A 358 9.85 20.86 -8.00
C TRP A 358 9.95 20.92 -6.47
N SER A 359 8.93 20.41 -5.77
CA SER A 359 8.90 20.38 -4.31
C SER A 359 10.09 19.61 -3.73
N VAL A 360 10.47 18.47 -4.35
CA VAL A 360 11.70 17.74 -3.97
C VAL A 360 12.95 18.58 -4.24
N GLY A 361 12.99 19.33 -5.33
CA GLY A 361 14.10 20.26 -5.63
C GLY A 361 14.27 21.33 -4.54
N VAL A 362 13.16 21.86 -4.02
CA VAL A 362 13.16 22.78 -2.86
C VAL A 362 13.72 22.09 -1.62
N ILE A 363 13.25 20.88 -1.30
CA ILE A 363 13.73 20.10 -0.15
C ILE A 363 15.23 19.80 -0.27
N LEU A 364 15.70 19.36 -1.43
CA LEU A 364 17.12 19.06 -1.68
C LEU A 364 17.98 20.32 -1.45
N TYR A 365 17.56 21.46 -2.00
CA TYR A 365 18.26 22.72 -1.76
C TYR A 365 18.29 23.07 -0.26
N MET A 366 17.17 22.91 0.45
CA MET A 366 17.09 23.18 1.89
C MET A 366 18.03 22.28 2.70
N MET A 367 18.14 21.00 2.35
CA MET A 367 19.05 20.06 3.02
C MET A 367 20.53 20.37 2.76
N LEU A 368 20.88 20.89 1.58
CA LEU A 368 22.24 21.29 1.22
C LEU A 368 22.66 22.63 1.85
N VAL A 369 21.74 23.58 1.90
CA VAL A 369 22.02 24.99 2.26
C VAL A 369 21.59 25.35 3.67
N GLY A 370 20.54 24.68 4.18
CA GLY A 370 19.91 24.96 5.49
C GLY A 370 18.89 26.10 5.48
N ARG A 371 18.43 26.56 4.30
CA ARG A 371 17.36 27.55 4.12
C ARG A 371 16.64 27.34 2.79
N ALA A 372 15.43 27.88 2.65
CA ALA A 372 14.66 27.78 1.43
C ALA A 372 15.33 28.46 0.24
N PRO A 373 15.17 27.91 -1.00
CA PRO A 373 15.70 28.58 -2.20
C PRO A 373 14.97 29.89 -2.53
N PHE A 374 13.67 29.96 -2.20
CA PHE A 374 12.82 31.10 -2.39
C PHE A 374 12.37 31.61 -1.01
N ASP A 375 12.97 32.70 -0.56
CA ASP A 375 12.73 33.30 0.76
C ASP A 375 12.39 34.78 0.58
N GLY A 376 11.44 35.32 1.34
CA GLY A 376 10.94 36.67 1.21
C GLY A 376 10.47 37.23 2.53
N LYS A 377 10.15 38.54 2.54
CA LYS A 377 9.61 39.22 3.73
C LYS A 377 8.15 38.89 3.99
N ASP A 378 7.47 38.52 2.93
CA ASP A 378 6.06 38.15 2.88
C ASP A 378 5.80 37.10 1.79
N ASP A 379 4.58 36.58 1.76
CA ASP A 379 4.16 35.57 0.79
C ASP A 379 4.19 36.08 -0.65
N GLU A 380 3.98 37.40 -0.87
CA GLU A 380 3.99 37.98 -2.23
C GLU A 380 5.41 37.96 -2.80
N GLU A 381 6.43 38.32 -2.00
CA GLU A 381 7.83 38.26 -2.42
C GLU A 381 8.25 36.80 -2.69
N ILE A 382 7.85 35.84 -1.84
CA ILE A 382 8.12 34.42 -2.03
C ILE A 382 7.49 33.94 -3.35
N ILE A 383 6.22 34.24 -3.59
CA ILE A 383 5.50 33.87 -4.81
C ILE A 383 6.15 34.49 -6.05
N CYS A 384 6.61 35.75 -5.95
CA CYS A 384 7.31 36.42 -7.04
C CYS A 384 8.60 35.67 -7.42
N LYS A 385 9.42 35.27 -6.43
CA LYS A 385 10.64 34.50 -6.63
C LYS A 385 10.37 33.11 -7.17
N ILE A 386 9.33 32.42 -6.69
CA ILE A 386 8.88 31.13 -7.22
C ILE A 386 8.50 31.27 -8.70
N ASN A 387 7.71 32.30 -9.04
CA ASN A 387 7.25 32.54 -10.41
C ASN A 387 8.40 32.87 -11.38
N SER A 388 9.44 33.52 -10.92
CA SER A 388 10.68 33.77 -11.69
C SER A 388 11.60 32.54 -11.74
N ALA A 389 11.47 31.62 -10.79
CA ALA A 389 12.41 30.53 -10.49
C ALA A 389 13.83 31.07 -10.18
N ASP A 390 13.87 32.28 -9.57
CA ASP A 390 15.12 32.96 -9.24
C ASP A 390 15.60 32.54 -7.83
N TYR A 391 16.42 31.52 -7.79
CA TYR A 391 17.10 31.09 -6.55
C TYR A 391 18.61 31.36 -6.64
N ASN A 392 19.26 31.54 -5.51
CA ASN A 392 20.70 31.81 -5.47
C ASN A 392 21.51 30.53 -5.81
N SER A 393 21.77 30.31 -7.10
CA SER A 393 22.64 29.23 -7.56
C SER A 393 24.11 29.39 -7.19
N LYS A 394 24.53 30.60 -6.81
CA LYS A 394 25.87 30.95 -6.34
C LYS A 394 25.99 30.99 -4.81
N GLU A 395 25.01 30.44 -4.11
CA GLU A 395 25.04 30.35 -2.64
C GLU A 395 26.32 29.65 -2.17
N PRO A 396 27.13 30.28 -1.30
CA PRO A 396 28.42 29.72 -0.90
C PRO A 396 28.35 28.33 -0.26
N LYS A 397 27.24 28.01 0.43
CA LYS A 397 27.02 26.67 0.99
C LYS A 397 26.73 25.64 -0.12
N LEU A 398 25.92 26.01 -1.10
CA LEU A 398 25.63 25.15 -2.26
C LEU A 398 26.91 24.88 -3.08
N LEU A 399 27.77 25.89 -3.25
CA LEU A 399 29.02 25.75 -4.00
C LEU A 399 30.05 24.83 -3.34
N LYS A 400 29.89 24.49 -2.06
CA LYS A 400 30.75 23.50 -1.37
C LYS A 400 30.40 22.05 -1.75
N HIS A 401 29.27 21.83 -2.34
CA HIS A 401 28.83 20.52 -2.80
C HIS A 401 29.27 20.22 -4.23
N SER A 402 29.18 18.96 -4.61
CA SER A 402 29.63 18.48 -5.91
C SER A 402 28.92 19.18 -7.09
N PRO A 403 29.56 19.27 -8.26
CA PRO A 403 28.92 19.76 -9.46
C PRO A 403 27.64 18.97 -9.81
N GLU A 404 27.62 17.67 -9.55
CA GLU A 404 26.53 16.77 -9.86
C GLU A 404 25.26 17.11 -9.05
N VAL A 405 25.35 17.31 -7.73
CA VAL A 405 24.14 17.67 -6.95
C VAL A 405 23.64 19.08 -7.30
N ARG A 406 24.55 19.99 -7.62
CA ARG A 406 24.19 21.33 -8.08
C ARG A 406 23.46 21.29 -9.43
N ASP A 407 23.89 20.42 -10.34
CA ASP A 407 23.19 20.19 -11.61
C ASP A 407 21.80 19.58 -11.36
N LEU A 408 21.68 18.56 -10.49
CA LEU A 408 20.39 17.98 -10.12
C LEU A 408 19.42 19.04 -9.57
N VAL A 409 19.86 19.89 -8.63
CA VAL A 409 19.05 21.01 -8.13
C VAL A 409 18.59 21.91 -9.28
N SER A 410 19.50 22.24 -10.21
CA SER A 410 19.17 23.08 -11.37
C SER A 410 18.15 22.44 -12.32
N LYS A 411 18.17 21.11 -12.46
CA LYS A 411 17.20 20.35 -13.28
C LYS A 411 15.83 20.23 -12.62
N LEU A 412 15.79 20.22 -11.29
CA LEU A 412 14.53 20.15 -10.53
C LEU A 412 13.86 21.52 -10.40
N LEU A 413 14.62 22.59 -10.16
CA LEU A 413 14.11 23.95 -10.02
C LEU A 413 13.98 24.69 -11.38
N GLN A 414 13.64 23.96 -12.44
CA GLN A 414 13.36 24.52 -13.77
C GLN A 414 11.94 25.07 -13.83
N LYS A 415 11.79 26.34 -14.27
CA LYS A 415 10.49 26.97 -14.50
C LYS A 415 9.71 26.29 -15.64
N ASP A 416 10.42 25.97 -16.72
CA ASP A 416 9.87 25.24 -17.86
C ASP A 416 9.69 23.77 -17.51
N THR A 417 8.45 23.31 -17.37
CA THR A 417 8.12 21.93 -17.02
C THR A 417 8.62 20.91 -18.05
N ASN A 418 8.84 21.30 -19.31
CA ASN A 418 9.40 20.41 -20.32
C ASN A 418 10.90 20.14 -20.08
N LYS A 419 11.61 21.10 -19.48
CA LYS A 419 13.04 21.00 -19.14
C LYS A 419 13.26 20.45 -17.74
N ARG A 420 12.25 20.54 -16.85
CA ARG A 420 12.31 19.99 -15.51
C ARG A 420 12.34 18.47 -15.56
N TYR A 421 13.19 17.86 -14.74
CA TYR A 421 13.27 16.42 -14.61
C TYR A 421 11.98 15.86 -13.99
N SER A 422 11.50 14.75 -14.56
CA SER A 422 10.54 13.84 -13.92
C SER A 422 11.25 13.06 -12.80
N ALA A 423 10.49 12.39 -11.94
CA ALA A 423 11.06 11.54 -10.89
C ALA A 423 11.96 10.43 -11.48
N LYS A 424 11.58 9.85 -12.62
CA LYS A 424 12.37 8.87 -13.35
C LYS A 424 13.71 9.45 -13.85
N GLU A 425 13.70 10.62 -14.47
CA GLU A 425 14.91 11.29 -14.96
C GLU A 425 15.83 11.67 -13.80
N ALA A 426 15.26 12.17 -12.69
CA ALA A 426 16.00 12.51 -11.49
C ALA A 426 16.69 11.28 -10.87
N LEU A 427 15.98 10.15 -10.77
CA LEU A 427 16.53 8.90 -10.21
C LEU A 427 17.72 8.35 -11.01
N ASN A 428 17.78 8.63 -12.32
CA ASN A 428 18.87 8.22 -13.21
C ASN A 428 20.00 9.28 -13.32
N HIS A 429 19.96 10.33 -12.49
CA HIS A 429 20.98 11.35 -12.51
C HIS A 429 22.34 10.82 -12.01
N PRO A 430 23.50 11.21 -12.63
CA PRO A 430 24.83 10.73 -12.27
C PRO A 430 25.22 10.91 -10.80
N TRP A 431 24.62 11.87 -10.10
CA TRP A 431 24.85 12.07 -8.67
C TRP A 431 24.54 10.82 -7.83
N PHE A 432 23.46 10.10 -8.14
CA PHE A 432 23.08 8.89 -7.42
C PHE A 432 24.05 7.73 -7.68
N GLU A 433 24.61 7.64 -8.88
CA GLU A 433 25.63 6.64 -9.20
C GLU A 433 26.93 6.94 -8.45
N LYS A 434 27.39 8.19 -8.48
CA LYS A 434 28.65 8.63 -7.87
C LYS A 434 28.63 8.53 -6.34
N TYR A 435 27.53 8.91 -5.70
CA TYR A 435 27.39 8.99 -4.24
C TYR A 435 26.58 7.83 -3.63
N GLY A 436 26.44 6.73 -4.35
CA GLY A 436 25.99 5.46 -3.79
C GLY A 436 24.52 5.36 -3.48
N GLY A 437 23.66 6.18 -4.10
CA GLY A 437 22.21 6.07 -3.93
C GLY A 437 21.68 4.64 -4.17
N ARG A 438 22.34 3.88 -5.03
CA ARG A 438 22.07 2.46 -5.28
C ARG A 438 23.00 1.50 -4.52
N ALA A 439 24.26 1.87 -4.29
CA ALA A 439 25.30 0.98 -3.78
C ALA A 439 25.06 0.52 -2.34
N LEU A 440 24.29 1.25 -1.55
CA LEU A 440 23.95 0.89 -0.18
C LEU A 440 23.07 -0.34 -0.07
N PHE A 441 22.31 -0.65 -1.12
CA PHE A 441 21.46 -1.84 -1.16
C PHE A 441 22.22 -3.12 -1.52
N SER A 442 23.48 -3.01 -1.95
CA SER A 442 24.36 -4.15 -2.26
C SER A 442 25.31 -4.54 -1.13
N ASN A 443 25.21 -3.87 0.03
CA ASN A 443 26.19 -3.99 1.11
C ASN A 443 25.73 -4.99 2.19
N PHE A 444 25.58 -6.25 1.79
CA PHE A 444 25.26 -7.35 2.69
C PHE A 444 26.18 -8.54 2.45
N LYS A 445 26.40 -9.35 3.47
CA LYS A 445 27.13 -10.62 3.36
C LYS A 445 26.23 -11.68 2.74
N ARG A 446 26.82 -12.58 1.96
CA ARG A 446 26.08 -13.68 1.33
C ARG A 446 25.32 -14.52 2.36
N GLU A 447 25.95 -14.78 3.50
CA GLU A 447 25.37 -15.58 4.59
C GLU A 447 24.09 -14.94 5.19
N GLU A 448 23.99 -13.60 5.17
CA GLU A 448 22.83 -12.86 5.66
C GLU A 448 21.62 -12.98 4.71
N ILE A 449 21.87 -13.20 3.43
CA ILE A 449 20.86 -13.21 2.36
C ILE A 449 20.43 -14.62 1.97
N GLU A 450 21.33 -15.60 2.10
CA GLU A 450 21.09 -16.99 1.70
C GLU A 450 19.78 -17.58 2.24
N PRO A 451 19.33 -17.34 3.50
CA PRO A 451 18.05 -17.82 3.97
C PRO A 451 16.85 -17.28 3.17
N TYR A 452 16.91 -16.01 2.74
CA TYR A 452 15.83 -15.39 1.96
C TYR A 452 15.77 -15.93 0.53
N ILE A 453 16.94 -16.20 -0.07
CA ILE A 453 17.04 -16.86 -1.38
C ILE A 453 16.49 -18.28 -1.30
N ASN A 454 16.83 -19.03 -0.26
CA ASN A 454 16.29 -20.38 -0.04
C ASN A 454 14.77 -20.36 0.10
N ASN A 455 14.22 -19.41 0.88
CA ASN A 455 12.78 -19.27 1.02
C ASN A 455 12.11 -18.94 -0.32
N LEU A 456 12.73 -18.08 -1.12
CA LEU A 456 12.25 -17.70 -2.44
C LEU A 456 12.17 -18.92 -3.38
N PHE A 457 13.22 -19.73 -3.46
CA PHE A 457 13.23 -20.95 -4.30
C PHE A 457 12.27 -22.02 -3.79
N ASN A 458 12.02 -22.09 -2.49
CA ASN A 458 11.07 -23.01 -1.87
C ASN A 458 9.65 -22.42 -1.75
N TYR A 459 9.40 -21.27 -2.39
CA TYR A 459 8.10 -20.62 -2.34
C TYR A 459 7.07 -21.41 -3.15
N SER A 460 6.14 -22.02 -2.44
CA SER A 460 5.08 -22.83 -3.05
C SER A 460 3.82 -22.79 -2.19
N PHE A 461 2.68 -23.06 -2.80
CA PHE A 461 1.39 -23.21 -2.13
C PHE A 461 0.64 -24.40 -2.71
N ASN A 462 -0.09 -25.11 -1.85
CA ASN A 462 -0.97 -26.18 -2.25
C ASN A 462 -2.35 -25.67 -2.71
N SER A 463 -2.68 -24.40 -2.36
CA SER A 463 -3.95 -23.79 -2.76
C SER A 463 -3.90 -22.26 -2.78
N LYS A 464 -4.80 -21.67 -3.53
CA LYS A 464 -4.97 -20.21 -3.61
C LYS A 464 -5.48 -19.62 -2.31
N ILE A 465 -6.24 -20.35 -1.50
CA ILE A 465 -6.68 -19.89 -0.16
C ILE A 465 -5.46 -19.63 0.73
N GLN A 466 -4.47 -20.54 0.74
CA GLN A 466 -3.22 -20.33 1.50
C GLN A 466 -2.48 -19.09 1.02
N GLN A 467 -2.37 -18.88 -0.30
CA GLN A 467 -1.71 -17.71 -0.87
C GLN A 467 -2.41 -16.40 -0.47
N LEU A 468 -3.75 -16.35 -0.53
CA LEU A 468 -4.54 -15.18 -0.11
C LEU A 468 -4.36 -14.87 1.38
N VAL A 469 -4.41 -15.90 2.24
CA VAL A 469 -4.24 -15.73 3.69
C VAL A 469 -2.82 -15.28 4.03
N ILE A 470 -1.79 -15.85 3.39
CA ILE A 470 -0.40 -15.40 3.61
C ILE A 470 -0.20 -13.97 3.11
N ALA A 471 -0.78 -13.58 1.98
CA ALA A 471 -0.73 -12.20 1.51
C ALA A 471 -1.36 -11.24 2.54
N PHE A 472 -2.52 -11.60 3.09
CA PHE A 472 -3.17 -10.84 4.16
C PHE A 472 -2.30 -10.73 5.41
N LEU A 473 -1.68 -11.84 5.85
CA LEU A 473 -0.82 -11.84 7.03
C LEU A 473 0.43 -10.98 6.83
N VAL A 474 1.12 -11.12 5.69
CA VAL A 474 2.31 -10.32 5.36
C VAL A 474 1.97 -8.84 5.23
N HIS A 475 0.81 -8.50 4.64
CA HIS A 475 0.35 -7.12 4.60
C HIS A 475 0.19 -6.53 6.00
N ASN A 476 -0.29 -7.29 6.96
CA ASN A 476 -0.52 -6.84 8.34
C ASN A 476 0.67 -7.05 9.30
N LEU A 477 1.81 -7.54 8.79
CA LEU A 477 3.02 -7.65 9.60
C LEU A 477 3.60 -6.27 9.95
N PRO A 478 4.03 -6.08 11.21
CA PRO A 478 4.85 -4.93 11.58
C PRO A 478 6.17 -4.89 10.81
N SER A 479 6.67 -3.70 10.54
CA SER A 479 8.03 -3.54 10.03
C SER A 479 9.05 -4.12 11.02
N SER A 480 10.02 -4.88 10.52
CA SER A 480 11.05 -5.57 11.29
C SER A 480 12.40 -5.51 10.59
N ASP A 481 13.48 -5.85 11.29
CA ASP A 481 14.81 -5.94 10.68
C ASP A 481 14.83 -6.95 9.52
N THR A 482 14.10 -8.06 9.65
CA THR A 482 13.92 -9.03 8.56
C THR A 482 13.34 -8.39 7.31
N SER A 483 12.29 -7.54 7.44
CA SER A 483 11.69 -6.86 6.29
C SER A 483 12.63 -5.83 5.67
N ILE A 484 13.52 -5.21 6.46
CA ILE A 484 14.56 -4.30 5.95
C ILE A 484 15.62 -5.08 5.16
N HIS A 485 16.08 -6.24 5.63
CA HIS A 485 17.03 -7.08 4.89
C HIS A 485 16.45 -7.56 3.55
N ILE A 486 15.20 -8.00 3.55
CA ILE A 486 14.50 -8.40 2.32
C ILE A 486 14.31 -7.20 1.38
N LEU A 487 14.05 -6.00 1.92
CA LEU A 487 13.96 -4.77 1.12
C LEU A 487 15.29 -4.42 0.45
N LYS A 488 16.42 -4.58 1.16
CA LYS A 488 17.76 -4.41 0.57
C LYS A 488 17.97 -5.37 -0.60
N LEU A 489 17.63 -6.65 -0.41
CA LEU A 489 17.72 -7.68 -1.45
C LEU A 489 16.83 -7.35 -2.66
N PHE A 490 15.58 -6.96 -2.42
CA PHE A 490 14.66 -6.53 -3.47
C PHE A 490 15.25 -5.38 -4.32
N ARG A 491 15.78 -4.36 -3.64
CA ARG A 491 16.40 -3.22 -4.33
C ARG A 491 17.69 -3.57 -5.06
N PHE A 492 18.44 -4.52 -4.54
CA PHE A 492 19.63 -5.05 -5.22
C PHE A 492 19.24 -5.72 -6.55
N PHE A 493 18.13 -6.47 -6.58
CA PHE A 493 17.63 -7.07 -7.81
C PHE A 493 17.01 -6.02 -8.74
N ASN A 494 16.24 -5.06 -8.21
CA ASN A 494 15.57 -4.02 -8.99
C ASN A 494 16.54 -2.93 -9.47
N LYS A 495 17.28 -3.23 -10.53
CA LYS A 495 18.29 -2.33 -11.11
C LYS A 495 17.70 -1.05 -11.68
N SER A 496 16.45 -1.08 -12.15
CA SER A 496 15.73 0.10 -12.63
C SER A 496 15.39 1.10 -11.53
N GLY A 497 15.23 0.64 -10.27
CA GLY A 497 14.91 1.47 -9.12
C GLY A 497 13.44 1.94 -9.05
N ASN A 498 12.55 1.39 -9.89
CA ASN A 498 11.14 1.74 -9.95
C ASN A 498 10.27 0.95 -8.95
N CYS A 499 10.90 0.07 -8.16
CA CYS A 499 10.23 -0.87 -7.25
C CYS A 499 9.19 -1.80 -7.92
N LYS A 500 9.35 -2.04 -9.22
CA LYS A 500 8.63 -3.06 -10.00
C LYS A 500 9.68 -4.01 -10.57
N LEU A 501 9.85 -5.16 -9.94
CA LEU A 501 10.86 -6.13 -10.35
C LEU A 501 10.37 -6.91 -11.57
N THR A 502 11.09 -6.79 -12.66
CA THR A 502 10.80 -7.57 -13.87
C THR A 502 11.36 -8.99 -13.75
N LYS A 503 10.82 -9.91 -14.57
CA LYS A 503 11.36 -11.28 -14.65
C LYS A 503 12.85 -11.28 -14.98
N GLU A 504 13.30 -10.42 -15.89
CA GLU A 504 14.72 -10.30 -16.27
C GLU A 504 15.57 -9.80 -15.09
N GLU A 505 15.10 -8.80 -14.33
CA GLU A 505 15.80 -8.30 -13.16
C GLU A 505 15.88 -9.38 -12.05
N LEU A 506 14.80 -10.13 -11.83
CA LEU A 506 14.79 -11.26 -10.90
C LEU A 506 15.81 -12.32 -11.30
N MET A 507 15.79 -12.74 -12.56
CA MET A 507 16.70 -13.75 -13.12
C MET A 507 18.16 -13.32 -12.95
N ASN A 508 18.48 -12.10 -13.37
CA ASN A 508 19.85 -11.56 -13.27
C ASN A 508 20.32 -11.43 -11.82
N GLY A 509 19.42 -11.06 -10.90
CA GLY A 509 19.72 -10.99 -9.47
C GLY A 509 19.99 -12.37 -8.86
N LEU A 510 19.27 -13.39 -9.29
CA LEU A 510 19.42 -14.76 -8.80
C LEU A 510 20.70 -15.45 -9.29
N TYR A 511 21.24 -15.08 -10.45
CA TYR A 511 22.52 -15.62 -10.96
C TYR A 511 23.72 -15.36 -10.04
N ASP A 512 23.63 -14.36 -9.17
CA ASP A 512 24.67 -14.08 -8.18
C ASP A 512 24.65 -15.12 -7.02
N TYR A 513 23.58 -15.91 -6.88
CA TYR A 513 23.35 -16.82 -5.74
C TYR A 513 23.16 -18.28 -6.14
N ARG A 514 22.69 -18.55 -7.36
CA ARG A 514 22.36 -19.90 -7.87
C ARG A 514 22.96 -20.12 -9.25
N ASP A 515 23.08 -21.38 -9.60
CA ASP A 515 23.51 -21.78 -10.95
C ASP A 515 22.52 -21.29 -12.02
N LYS A 516 23.04 -20.92 -13.18
CA LYS A 516 22.21 -20.37 -14.27
C LYS A 516 21.14 -21.32 -14.77
N ASP A 517 21.47 -22.62 -14.85
CA ASP A 517 20.51 -23.61 -15.32
C ASP A 517 19.41 -23.82 -14.30
N GLU A 518 19.73 -23.84 -13.00
CA GLU A 518 18.76 -23.87 -11.91
C GLU A 518 17.80 -22.66 -11.97
N VAL A 519 18.35 -21.44 -12.13
CA VAL A 519 17.56 -20.21 -12.23
C VAL A 519 16.66 -20.22 -13.45
N ASN A 520 17.21 -20.56 -14.64
CA ASN A 520 16.45 -20.60 -15.89
C ASN A 520 15.27 -21.58 -15.82
N ASN A 521 15.43 -22.70 -15.14
CA ASN A 521 14.37 -23.69 -14.98
C ASN A 521 13.30 -23.26 -13.96
N ALA A 522 13.67 -22.48 -12.95
CA ALA A 522 12.77 -22.10 -11.86
C ALA A 522 12.08 -20.74 -12.10
N VAL A 523 12.70 -19.79 -12.82
CA VAL A 523 12.30 -18.38 -12.84
C VAL A 523 10.89 -18.16 -13.37
N ASP A 524 10.43 -18.93 -14.37
CA ASP A 524 9.09 -18.78 -14.94
C ASP A 524 8.01 -19.17 -13.92
N HIS A 525 8.25 -20.28 -13.23
CA HIS A 525 7.34 -20.74 -12.19
C HIS A 525 7.33 -19.78 -10.98
N LEU A 526 8.53 -19.36 -10.52
CA LEU A 526 8.66 -18.39 -9.44
C LEU A 526 7.97 -17.07 -9.78
N PHE A 527 8.20 -16.53 -10.97
CA PHE A 527 7.58 -15.29 -11.40
C PHE A 527 6.05 -15.38 -11.39
N THR A 528 5.49 -16.47 -11.93
CA THR A 528 4.04 -16.71 -11.94
C THR A 528 3.45 -16.83 -10.54
N LEU A 529 4.18 -17.41 -9.58
CA LEU A 529 3.73 -17.51 -8.18
C LEU A 529 3.81 -16.17 -7.44
N LEU A 530 4.82 -15.35 -7.76
CA LEU A 530 5.10 -14.08 -7.11
C LEU A 530 4.18 -12.97 -7.59
N ASP A 531 4.00 -12.83 -8.92
CA ASP A 531 3.09 -11.87 -9.55
C ASP A 531 1.63 -12.24 -9.27
N GLY A 532 1.19 -11.94 -8.06
CA GLY A 532 -0.10 -12.40 -7.53
C GLY A 532 -1.30 -11.68 -8.14
N ASP A 533 -1.12 -10.48 -8.67
CA ASP A 533 -2.16 -9.68 -9.32
C ASP A 533 -2.08 -9.72 -10.86
N ASN A 534 -1.08 -10.44 -11.40
CA ASN A 534 -0.82 -10.61 -12.84
C ASN A 534 -0.60 -9.27 -13.57
N ASN A 535 0.10 -8.33 -12.94
CA ASN A 535 0.42 -7.03 -13.53
C ASN A 535 1.71 -7.05 -14.38
N GLY A 536 2.43 -8.18 -14.42
CA GLY A 536 3.67 -8.39 -15.16
C GLY A 536 4.93 -7.92 -14.43
N PHE A 537 4.82 -7.61 -13.14
CA PHE A 537 5.92 -7.19 -12.27
C PHE A 537 5.76 -7.84 -10.90
N ILE A 538 6.84 -7.90 -10.13
CA ILE A 538 6.80 -8.28 -8.72
C ILE A 538 7.02 -7.01 -7.90
N GLU A 539 6.04 -6.66 -7.08
CA GLU A 539 6.14 -5.56 -6.14
C GLU A 539 6.78 -6.01 -4.81
N PHE A 540 7.18 -5.05 -3.97
CA PHE A 540 7.92 -5.37 -2.75
C PHE A 540 7.15 -6.31 -1.80
N GLU A 541 5.84 -6.14 -1.60
CA GLU A 541 5.07 -7.03 -0.71
C GLU A 541 4.95 -8.44 -1.27
N GLU A 542 4.92 -8.60 -2.59
CA GLU A 542 4.92 -9.91 -3.25
C GLU A 542 6.26 -10.62 -3.07
N PHE A 543 7.36 -9.89 -3.23
CA PHE A 543 8.70 -10.40 -2.97
C PHE A 543 8.89 -10.74 -1.48
N LEU A 544 8.42 -9.89 -0.58
CA LEU A 544 8.47 -10.10 0.87
C LEU A 544 7.76 -11.40 1.26
N ARG A 545 6.58 -11.70 0.68
CA ARG A 545 5.82 -12.93 0.92
C ARG A 545 6.62 -14.19 0.64
N ALA A 546 7.46 -14.16 -0.39
CA ALA A 546 8.24 -15.31 -0.80
C ALA A 546 9.54 -15.48 0.00
N CYS A 547 10.14 -14.36 0.41
CA CYS A 547 11.41 -14.37 1.12
C CYS A 547 11.27 -14.58 2.63
N ILE A 548 10.11 -14.25 3.22
CA ILE A 548 9.90 -14.37 4.67
C ILE A 548 9.78 -15.84 5.11
N ASP A 549 10.35 -16.17 6.26
CA ASP A 549 10.13 -17.50 6.85
C ASP A 549 8.65 -17.67 7.26
N LYS A 550 7.97 -18.63 6.67
CA LYS A 550 6.56 -18.92 6.94
C LYS A 550 6.30 -19.20 8.44
N LYS A 551 7.29 -19.68 9.20
CA LYS A 551 7.17 -19.90 10.64
C LYS A 551 6.91 -18.62 11.43
N ILE A 552 7.35 -17.47 10.93
CA ILE A 552 7.11 -16.16 11.56
C ILE A 552 5.63 -15.79 11.46
N ILE A 553 4.99 -16.08 10.33
CA ILE A 553 3.63 -15.66 10.00
C ILE A 553 2.55 -16.71 10.28
N LEU A 554 2.91 -17.98 10.41
CA LEU A 554 1.97 -19.08 10.69
C LEU A 554 1.86 -19.42 12.18
N THR A 555 2.06 -18.44 13.05
CA THR A 555 1.83 -18.64 14.50
C THR A 555 0.34 -18.61 14.83
N ASN A 556 -0.02 -19.21 15.96
CA ASN A 556 -1.41 -19.25 16.42
C ASN A 556 -2.06 -17.84 16.52
N THR A 557 -1.30 -16.82 16.92
CA THR A 557 -1.79 -15.44 17.00
C THR A 557 -2.16 -14.89 15.62
N TYR A 558 -1.29 -15.05 14.64
CA TYR A 558 -1.54 -14.57 13.27
C TYR A 558 -2.65 -15.38 12.58
N LEU A 559 -2.68 -16.70 12.77
CA LEU A 559 -3.74 -17.55 12.21
C LEU A 559 -5.12 -17.22 12.80
N LYS A 560 -5.22 -16.99 14.13
CA LYS A 560 -6.47 -16.50 14.75
C LYS A 560 -6.90 -15.14 14.21
N TYR A 561 -5.94 -14.27 13.89
CA TYR A 561 -6.24 -12.98 13.29
C TYR A 561 -6.79 -13.12 11.87
N ALA A 562 -6.16 -13.95 11.04
CA ALA A 562 -6.65 -14.25 9.69
C ALA A 562 -8.03 -14.92 9.72
N PHE A 563 -8.25 -15.89 10.61
CA PHE A 563 -9.54 -16.53 10.77
C PHE A 563 -10.66 -15.52 11.10
N LYS A 564 -10.39 -14.60 12.04
CA LYS A 564 -11.35 -13.52 12.38
C LYS A 564 -11.62 -12.57 11.22
N PHE A 565 -10.62 -12.30 10.38
CA PHE A 565 -10.81 -11.50 9.17
C PHE A 565 -11.72 -12.20 8.16
N LEU A 566 -11.60 -13.51 8.03
CA LEU A 566 -12.45 -14.32 7.15
C LEU A 566 -13.85 -14.51 7.72
N ASP A 567 -13.99 -14.71 9.03
CA ASP A 567 -15.26 -14.87 9.74
C ASP A 567 -15.85 -13.53 10.21
N LYS A 568 -16.14 -12.63 9.28
CA LYS A 568 -16.74 -11.30 9.58
C LYS A 568 -18.08 -11.40 10.33
N GLU A 569 -18.77 -12.51 10.17
CA GLU A 569 -20.09 -12.77 10.80
C GLU A 569 -19.97 -13.34 12.23
N LYS A 570 -18.73 -13.65 12.68
CA LYS A 570 -18.40 -14.18 14.02
C LYS A 570 -19.13 -15.47 14.37
N THR A 571 -19.31 -16.35 13.43
CA THR A 571 -19.97 -17.65 13.62
C THR A 571 -19.02 -18.72 14.16
N GLY A 572 -17.70 -18.46 14.18
CA GLY A 572 -16.67 -19.44 14.56
C GLY A 572 -16.35 -20.46 13.47
N THR A 573 -16.87 -20.29 12.27
CA THR A 573 -16.70 -21.23 11.15
C THR A 573 -16.47 -20.50 9.83
N LEU A 574 -15.84 -21.17 8.87
CA LEU A 574 -15.59 -20.66 7.52
C LEU A 574 -16.25 -21.56 6.47
N ASN A 575 -16.61 -20.95 5.36
CA ASN A 575 -16.99 -21.62 4.13
C ASN A 575 -16.50 -20.81 2.92
N THR A 576 -16.64 -21.37 1.74
CA THR A 576 -16.22 -20.73 0.48
C THR A 576 -16.78 -19.33 0.30
N GLN A 577 -18.06 -19.09 0.61
CA GLN A 577 -18.71 -17.79 0.44
C GLN A 577 -18.11 -16.72 1.38
N LYS A 578 -17.79 -17.06 2.63
CA LYS A 578 -17.13 -16.15 3.56
C LYS A 578 -15.74 -15.75 3.07
N ILE A 579 -14.96 -16.69 2.54
CA ILE A 579 -13.62 -16.41 2.00
C ILE A 579 -13.72 -15.50 0.77
N ILE A 580 -14.61 -15.80 -0.18
CA ILE A 580 -14.87 -14.97 -1.36
C ILE A 580 -15.26 -13.55 -0.94
N LYS A 581 -16.17 -13.41 0.04
CA LYS A 581 -16.65 -12.12 0.55
C LYS A 581 -15.54 -11.35 1.28
N ALA A 582 -14.70 -12.04 2.06
CA ALA A 582 -13.61 -11.41 2.81
C ALA A 582 -12.58 -10.76 1.89
N PHE A 583 -12.18 -11.44 0.81
CA PHE A 583 -11.23 -10.94 -0.19
C PHE A 583 -11.90 -10.21 -1.37
N VAL A 584 -13.20 -9.91 -1.28
CA VAL A 584 -13.96 -9.17 -2.32
C VAL A 584 -13.77 -9.77 -3.72
N LEU A 585 -13.68 -11.10 -3.82
CA LEU A 585 -13.49 -11.79 -5.08
C LEU A 585 -14.78 -11.86 -5.90
N LYS A 586 -14.66 -11.79 -7.22
CA LYS A 586 -15.81 -12.03 -8.11
C LYS A 586 -16.15 -13.51 -8.08
N SER A 587 -17.27 -13.86 -7.44
CA SER A 587 -17.74 -15.23 -7.36
C SER A 587 -18.17 -15.75 -8.73
N ASN A 588 -17.73 -16.98 -9.03
CA ASN A 588 -18.22 -17.79 -10.13
C ASN A 588 -18.18 -19.27 -9.73
N LYS A 589 -18.89 -20.12 -10.46
CA LYS A 589 -18.99 -21.56 -10.16
C LYS A 589 -17.64 -22.29 -10.13
N ILE A 590 -16.67 -21.83 -10.91
CA ILE A 590 -15.34 -22.46 -10.99
C ILE A 590 -14.53 -22.09 -9.75
N LEU A 591 -14.53 -20.80 -9.34
CA LEU A 591 -13.88 -20.35 -8.12
C LEU A 591 -14.45 -21.05 -6.87
N GLU A 592 -15.79 -21.16 -6.81
CA GLU A 592 -16.46 -21.87 -5.71
C GLU A 592 -16.07 -23.35 -5.68
N ALA A 593 -15.97 -24.01 -6.82
CA ALA A 593 -15.54 -25.40 -6.91
C ALA A 593 -14.06 -25.59 -6.47
N VAL A 594 -13.16 -24.67 -6.88
CA VAL A 594 -11.74 -24.68 -6.45
C VAL A 594 -11.65 -24.56 -4.93
N PHE A 595 -12.35 -23.56 -4.35
CA PHE A 595 -12.28 -23.34 -2.91
C PHE A 595 -12.96 -24.46 -2.11
N ASN A 596 -14.10 -24.98 -2.57
CA ASN A 596 -14.76 -26.13 -1.95
C ASN A 596 -13.84 -27.36 -1.95
N ASN A 597 -13.14 -27.65 -3.04
CA ASN A 597 -12.20 -28.78 -3.10
C ASN A 597 -11.07 -28.59 -2.07
N THR A 598 -10.54 -27.38 -1.93
CA THR A 598 -9.51 -27.08 -0.93
C THR A 598 -10.04 -27.27 0.50
N LEU A 599 -11.22 -26.73 0.80
CA LEU A 599 -11.81 -26.84 2.14
C LEU A 599 -12.18 -28.27 2.48
N ASN A 600 -12.79 -29.02 1.57
CA ASN A 600 -13.11 -30.46 1.76
C ASN A 600 -11.88 -31.32 2.05
N SER A 601 -10.65 -30.87 1.73
CA SER A 601 -9.42 -31.61 2.04
C SER A 601 -9.03 -31.56 3.51
N VAL A 602 -9.68 -30.71 4.31
CA VAL A 602 -9.43 -30.51 5.75
C VAL A 602 -10.72 -30.57 6.57
N ASP A 603 -11.86 -30.70 5.94
CA ASP A 603 -13.18 -30.90 6.56
C ASP A 603 -13.27 -32.38 6.98
N HIS A 604 -12.94 -32.65 8.25
CA HIS A 604 -12.84 -34.01 8.78
C HIS A 604 -14.19 -34.60 9.20
N ASP A 605 -15.12 -33.75 9.64
CA ASP A 605 -16.45 -34.19 10.06
C ASP A 605 -17.47 -34.18 8.92
N GLY A 606 -17.09 -33.60 7.76
CA GLY A 606 -17.90 -33.61 6.53
C GLY A 606 -19.14 -32.73 6.61
N ASP A 607 -19.17 -31.74 7.51
CA ASP A 607 -20.32 -30.85 7.69
C ASP A 607 -20.36 -29.71 6.65
N GLY A 608 -19.31 -29.58 5.81
CA GLY A 608 -19.19 -28.59 4.73
C GLY A 608 -18.79 -27.19 5.20
N ILE A 609 -18.37 -27.04 6.46
CA ILE A 609 -17.84 -25.83 7.05
C ILE A 609 -16.51 -26.12 7.73
N ILE A 610 -15.65 -25.09 7.87
CA ILE A 610 -14.31 -25.23 8.42
C ILE A 610 -14.25 -24.51 9.77
N ASN A 611 -13.94 -25.22 10.82
CA ASN A 611 -13.65 -24.66 12.13
C ASN A 611 -12.21 -24.12 12.20
N TYR A 612 -11.80 -23.58 13.37
CA TYR A 612 -10.46 -22.98 13.50
C TYR A 612 -9.33 -24.01 13.41
N GLU A 613 -9.52 -25.19 13.94
CA GLU A 613 -8.55 -26.28 13.97
C GLU A 613 -8.27 -26.79 12.55
N GLU A 614 -9.30 -26.99 11.76
CA GLU A 614 -9.22 -27.39 10.34
C GLU A 614 -8.59 -26.29 9.49
N PHE A 615 -8.95 -25.02 9.75
CA PHE A 615 -8.29 -23.88 9.10
C PHE A 615 -6.80 -23.82 9.44
N GLN A 616 -6.43 -24.06 10.71
CA GLN A 616 -5.03 -24.10 11.11
C GLN A 616 -4.29 -25.24 10.41
N GLU A 617 -4.87 -26.43 10.31
CA GLU A 617 -4.30 -27.54 9.54
C GLU A 617 -4.09 -27.19 8.07
N LEU A 618 -5.11 -26.58 7.42
CA LEU A 618 -4.99 -26.09 6.05
C LEU A 618 -3.77 -25.19 5.89
N MET A 619 -3.60 -24.23 6.79
CA MET A 619 -2.51 -23.26 6.68
C MET A 619 -1.14 -23.88 6.98
N LEU A 620 -1.04 -24.82 7.90
CA LEU A 620 0.23 -25.47 8.25
C LEU A 620 0.72 -26.45 7.17
N LYS A 621 -0.17 -26.97 6.30
CA LYS A 621 0.23 -27.80 5.13
C LYS A 621 1.16 -27.06 4.17
N CYS A 622 1.25 -25.73 4.17
CA CYS A 622 2.21 -25.00 3.33
C CYS A 622 3.63 -24.86 3.96
N MET A 623 3.88 -25.47 5.13
CA MET A 623 5.22 -25.55 5.72
C MET A 623 5.97 -26.82 5.30
N ASN A 624 5.25 -27.81 4.80
CA ASN A 624 5.75 -29.07 4.26
C ASN A 624 5.84 -28.99 2.74
#